data_50364d527dfbeb9aa8e26c91994ea545
#
_entry.id   50364d527dfbeb9aa8e26c91994ea545
#
_cell.length_a   1.000
_cell.length_b   1.000
_cell.length_c   1.000
_cell.angle_alpha   90.00
_cell.angle_beta   90.00
_cell.angle_gamma   90.00
#
_symmetry.space_group_name_H-M   'P 1'
#
loop_
_entity.id
_entity.type
_entity.pdbx_description
1 polymer ?
#
loop_
_entity_poly.entity_id
_entity_poly.type
_entity_poly.pdbx_seq_one_letter_code
_entity_poly.pdbx_strand_id
1 'polypeptide(L)'
;MLFHQYYYEDNIKTDTYFRVRVYNGYPYINGLRLGIGDEVRVLAKDVFLKDKYTPITTVIGYNTVLDRWVAKGFEEYDIGSLYCRKGFEK
;
A
#
# COMPACT_ATOMS: atom_id res chain seq x y z
N MET A 1 14.93 7.69 -3.78
CA MET A 1 14.78 6.72 -3.01
C MET A 1 14.92 5.41 -3.59
N LEU A 2 15.58 4.62 -2.90
CA LEU A 2 15.98 3.36 -3.39
C LEU A 2 14.86 2.38 -3.62
N PHE A 3 13.75 2.65 -2.98
CA PHE A 3 12.61 1.78 -3.12
C PHE A 3 12.25 1.58 -4.58
N HIS A 4 12.19 2.66 -5.31
CA HIS A 4 11.81 2.58 -6.70
C HIS A 4 12.83 1.85 -7.54
N GLN A 5 14.08 1.99 -7.20
CA GLN A 5 15.08 1.33 -7.99
C GLN A 5 14.99 -0.17 -7.91
N TYR A 6 14.79 -0.69 -6.74
CA TYR A 6 14.72 -2.13 -6.60
C TYR A 6 13.53 -2.68 -7.36
N TYR A 7 12.46 -1.93 -7.32
CA TYR A 7 11.27 -2.42 -7.96
C TYR A 7 11.43 -2.47 -9.45
N TYR A 8 12.09 -1.48 -10.02
CA TYR A 8 12.31 -1.50 -11.43
C TYR A 8 13.14 -2.67 -11.86
N GLU A 9 14.07 -3.06 -11.05
CA GLU A 9 14.89 -4.20 -11.40
C GLU A 9 14.10 -5.47 -11.48
N ASP A 10 12.95 -5.51 -10.86
CA ASP A 10 12.13 -6.68 -10.90
C ASP A 10 11.01 -6.54 -11.91
N ASN A 11 11.12 -5.56 -12.77
CA ASN A 11 10.13 -5.36 -13.82
C ASN A 11 8.77 -4.95 -13.30
N ILE A 12 8.74 -4.36 -12.15
CA ILE A 12 7.50 -3.88 -11.58
C ILE A 12 7.49 -2.37 -11.70
N LYS A 13 6.41 -1.81 -12.14
CA LYS A 13 6.34 -0.39 -12.33
C LYS A 13 6.01 0.33 -11.05
N THR A 14 7.00 0.91 -10.43
CA THR A 14 6.79 1.57 -9.16
C THR A 14 6.10 2.90 -9.30
N ASP A 15 6.11 3.49 -10.48
CA ASP A 15 5.45 4.75 -10.65
C ASP A 15 3.94 4.63 -10.58
N THR A 16 3.42 3.40 -10.51
CA THR A 16 1.98 3.22 -10.33
C THR A 16 1.61 2.98 -8.87
N TYR A 17 2.60 3.01 -7.98
CA TYR A 17 2.35 2.85 -6.56
C TYR A 17 2.57 4.18 -5.87
N PHE A 18 1.67 4.52 -4.98
CA PHE A 18 1.72 5.80 -4.31
C PHE A 18 1.59 5.62 -2.83
N ARG A 19 2.25 6.49 -2.08
CA ARG A 19 2.15 6.42 -0.65
C ARG A 19 0.75 6.82 -0.24
N VAL A 20 0.17 6.09 0.69
CA VAL A 20 -1.15 6.40 1.17
C VAL A 20 -1.10 7.67 2.00
N ARG A 21 -2.04 8.56 1.80
CA ARG A 21 -2.12 9.76 2.59
C ARG A 21 -3.47 9.85 3.24
N VAL A 22 -3.51 10.22 4.51
CA VAL A 22 -4.77 10.34 5.21
C VAL A 22 -5.13 11.81 5.25
N TYR A 23 -6.30 12.14 4.74
CA TYR A 23 -6.72 13.51 4.66
C TYR A 23 -8.19 13.58 5.03
N ASN A 24 -8.55 14.47 5.93
CA ASN A 24 -9.91 14.60 6.40
C ASN A 24 -10.51 13.29 6.90
N GLY A 25 -9.67 12.47 7.51
CA GLY A 25 -10.15 11.23 8.09
C GLY A 25 -10.30 10.06 7.12
N TYR A 26 -9.85 10.22 5.88
CA TYR A 26 -9.93 9.13 4.91
C TYR A 26 -8.61 8.93 4.21
N PRO A 27 -8.29 7.68 3.85
CA PRO A 27 -7.05 7.41 3.13
C PRO A 27 -7.22 7.67 1.64
N TYR A 28 -6.16 8.17 1.03
CA TYR A 28 -6.16 8.47 -0.40
C TYR A 28 -4.91 7.93 -1.05
N ILE A 29 -5.02 7.52 -2.30
CA ILE A 29 -3.87 7.18 -3.11
C ILE A 29 -3.97 8.02 -4.35
N ASN A 30 -2.98 8.87 -4.56
CA ASN A 30 -2.92 9.69 -5.76
C ASN A 30 -4.24 10.43 -6.00
N GLY A 31 -4.80 10.98 -4.94
CA GLY A 31 -6.03 11.76 -5.04
C GLY A 31 -7.31 10.95 -5.05
N LEU A 32 -7.21 9.63 -5.05
CA LEU A 32 -8.38 8.79 -5.07
C LEU A 32 -8.70 8.32 -3.67
N ARG A 33 -9.88 8.61 -3.19
CA ARG A 33 -10.27 8.23 -1.84
C ARG A 33 -10.53 6.74 -1.75
N LEU A 34 -10.03 6.12 -0.69
CA LEU A 34 -10.25 4.71 -0.44
C LEU A 34 -11.29 4.55 0.65
N GLY A 35 -12.02 3.46 0.58
CA GLY A 35 -13.02 3.15 1.59
C GLY A 35 -12.85 1.73 2.09
N ILE A 36 -13.64 1.37 3.08
CA ILE A 36 -13.61 0.04 3.64
C ILE A 36 -13.98 -0.96 2.56
N GLY A 37 -13.18 -2.00 2.42
CA GLY A 37 -13.43 -3.03 1.42
C GLY A 37 -12.77 -2.77 0.08
N ASP A 38 -12.17 -1.60 -0.10
CA ASP A 38 -11.49 -1.33 -1.37
C ASP A 38 -10.26 -2.18 -1.48
N GLU A 39 -10.08 -2.78 -2.64
CA GLU A 39 -8.96 -3.65 -2.87
C GLU A 39 -7.78 -2.85 -3.34
N VAL A 40 -6.62 -3.12 -2.79
CA VAL A 40 -5.40 -2.44 -3.16
C VAL A 40 -4.26 -3.43 -3.20
N ARG A 41 -3.19 -3.06 -3.88
CA ARG A 41 -1.97 -3.82 -3.81
C ARG A 41 -0.98 -3.03 -3.01
N VAL A 42 -0.36 -3.68 -2.03
CA VAL A 42 0.63 -3.06 -1.16
C VAL A 42 1.99 -3.59 -1.53
N LEU A 43 2.98 -2.69 -1.62
CA LEU A 43 4.34 -3.13 -1.85
C LEU A 43 4.95 -3.59 -0.55
N ALA A 44 5.18 -4.87 -0.44
CA ALA A 44 5.75 -5.45 0.77
C ALA A 44 7.18 -5.87 0.51
N LYS A 45 8.05 -5.57 1.45
CA LYS A 45 9.43 -5.96 1.31
C LYS A 45 9.58 -7.43 1.64
N ASP A 46 10.28 -8.13 0.78
CA ASP A 46 10.48 -9.55 0.99
C ASP A 46 11.54 -9.75 2.06
N VAL A 47 11.20 -10.47 3.12
CA VAL A 47 12.13 -10.68 4.21
C VAL A 47 13.28 -11.58 3.85
N PHE A 48 13.10 -12.43 2.82
CA PHE A 48 14.16 -13.33 2.44
C PHE A 48 15.04 -12.76 1.34
N LEU A 49 14.51 -11.86 0.54
CA LEU A 49 15.28 -11.26 -0.54
C LEU A 49 15.34 -9.78 -0.24
N LYS A 50 16.36 -9.42 0.51
CA LYS A 50 16.45 -8.14 1.08
C LYS A 50 16.04 -6.96 0.28
N ASP A 51 16.36 -6.86 -0.91
CA ASP A 51 16.08 -5.69 -1.70
C ASP A 51 14.93 -5.85 -2.67
N LYS A 52 14.08 -6.80 -2.42
CA LYS A 52 12.97 -7.02 -3.30
C LYS A 52 11.66 -6.60 -2.68
N TYR A 53 10.75 -6.16 -3.51
CA TYR A 53 9.43 -5.77 -3.08
C TYR A 53 8.41 -6.57 -3.88
N THR A 54 7.42 -7.06 -3.20
CA THR A 54 6.40 -7.91 -3.82
C THR A 54 5.05 -7.28 -3.62
N PRO A 55 4.23 -7.19 -4.68
CA PRO A 55 2.89 -6.64 -4.51
C PRO A 55 1.99 -7.67 -3.86
N ILE A 56 1.28 -7.27 -2.84
CA ILE A 56 0.36 -8.15 -2.15
C ILE A 56 -1.01 -7.52 -2.19
N THR A 57 -1.97 -8.25 -2.68
CA THR A 57 -3.34 -7.75 -2.76
C THR A 57 -4.02 -7.88 -1.41
N THR A 58 -4.63 -6.82 -0.98
CA THR A 58 -5.37 -6.84 0.26
C THR A 58 -6.53 -5.85 0.16
N VAL A 59 -7.22 -5.63 1.25
CA VAL A 59 -8.33 -4.69 1.28
C VAL A 59 -8.12 -3.68 2.38
N ILE A 60 -8.68 -2.52 2.18
CA ILE A 60 -8.62 -1.44 3.16
C ILE A 60 -9.69 -1.70 4.21
N GLY A 61 -9.38 -1.46 5.45
CA GLY A 61 -10.32 -1.59 6.54
C GLY A 61 -10.10 -0.54 7.59
N TYR A 62 -10.98 -0.50 8.56
CA TYR A 62 -10.82 0.42 9.67
C TYR A 62 -10.75 -0.43 10.95
N ASN A 63 -9.69 -0.26 11.71
CA ASN A 63 -9.50 -1.02 12.93
C ASN A 63 -10.08 -0.21 14.08
N THR A 64 -11.21 -0.64 14.63
CA THR A 64 -11.88 0.14 15.66
C THR A 64 -11.14 0.10 16.99
N VAL A 65 -10.37 -0.93 17.22
CA VAL A 65 -9.60 -1.02 18.45
C VAL A 65 -8.46 -0.01 18.43
N LEU A 66 -7.76 0.07 17.31
CA LEU A 66 -6.67 1.02 17.17
C LEU A 66 -7.17 2.39 16.71
N ASP A 67 -8.40 2.46 16.28
CA ASP A 67 -9.03 3.69 15.82
C ASP A 67 -8.25 4.28 14.65
N ARG A 68 -7.98 3.45 13.66
CA ARG A 68 -7.28 3.94 12.50
C ARG A 68 -7.52 3.06 11.28
N TRP A 69 -7.24 3.62 10.12
CA TRP A 69 -7.34 2.89 8.88
C TRP A 69 -6.18 1.93 8.77
N VAL A 70 -6.43 0.76 8.19
CA VAL A 70 -5.41 -0.26 8.03
C VAL A 70 -5.58 -0.96 6.70
N ALA A 71 -4.52 -1.63 6.25
CA ALA A 71 -4.60 -2.57 5.15
C ALA A 71 -4.54 -3.94 5.80
N LYS A 72 -5.46 -4.80 5.49
CA LYS A 72 -5.53 -6.10 6.14
C LYS A 72 -4.26 -6.88 5.92
N GLY A 73 -3.75 -7.44 7.00
CA GLY A 73 -2.49 -8.15 6.96
C GLY A 73 -1.31 -7.24 7.26
N PHE A 74 -1.51 -5.93 7.24
CA PHE A 74 -0.46 -4.97 7.50
C PHE A 74 -0.86 -4.04 8.63
N GLU A 75 -1.63 -4.55 9.56
CA GLU A 75 -2.21 -3.73 10.64
C GLU A 75 -1.17 -3.12 11.57
N GLU A 76 -0.01 -3.75 11.64
CA GLU A 76 1.02 -3.23 12.51
C GLU A 76 1.69 -2.00 11.92
N TYR A 77 1.43 -1.68 10.65
CA TYR A 77 2.04 -0.53 10.05
C TYR A 77 1.06 0.62 9.95
N ASP A 78 1.57 1.83 10.09
CA ASP A 78 0.75 3.00 9.86
C ASP A 78 0.40 3.00 8.38
N ILE A 79 -0.87 3.12 8.04
CA ILE A 79 -1.26 3.08 6.65
C ILE A 79 -0.55 4.15 5.83
N GLY A 80 -0.21 5.26 6.45
CA GLY A 80 0.49 6.32 5.75
C GLY A 80 1.92 5.99 5.37
N SER A 81 2.43 4.86 5.84
CA SER A 81 3.77 4.43 5.48
C SER A 81 3.76 3.43 4.34
N LEU A 82 2.60 3.04 3.86
CA LEU A 82 2.51 2.01 2.82
C LEU A 82 2.43 2.63 1.44
N TYR A 83 2.96 1.92 0.47
CA TYR A 83 2.85 2.30 -0.94
C TYR A 83 1.87 1.34 -1.58
N CYS A 84 0.86 1.87 -2.21
CA CYS A 84 -0.23 1.08 -2.74
C CYS A 84 -0.66 1.51 -4.12
N ARG A 85 -1.33 0.61 -4.81
CA ARG A 85 -2.01 0.98 -6.04
C ARG A 85 -3.41 0.41 -5.94
N LYS A 86 -4.36 1.11 -6.56
CA LYS A 86 -5.74 0.74 -6.43
C LYS A 86 -6.08 -0.41 -7.34
N GLY A 87 -6.69 -1.39 -6.78
CA GLY A 87 -7.31 -2.44 -7.53
C GLY A 87 -6.44 -3.19 -8.46
N PHE A 88 -7.03 -3.79 -9.44
CA PHE A 88 -6.29 -4.44 -10.39
C PHE A 88 -6.36 -3.68 -11.56
N GLU A 89 -5.43 -3.54 -12.21
CA GLU A 89 -5.39 -2.93 -13.36
C GLU A 89 -5.23 -3.77 -14.40
N LYS A 90 -5.78 -3.69 -15.40
CA LYS A 90 -5.60 -4.63 -16.41
C LYS A 90 -4.67 -4.21 -17.32
#